data_58495cbccd90f163f985bb7da1a9b6b1
#
_entry.id   58495cbccd90f163f985bb7da1a9b6b1
#
_cell.length_a   1.000
_cell.length_b   1.000
_cell.length_c   1.000
_cell.angle_alpha   90.00
_cell.angle_beta   90.00
_cell.angle_gamma   90.00
#
_symmetry.space_group_name_H-M   'P 1'
#
loop_
_entity.id
_entity.type
_entity.pdbx_description
1 polymer ?
#
loop_
_entity_poly.entity_id
_entity_poly.type
_entity_poly.pdbx_seq_one_letter_code
_entity_poly.pdbx_strand_id
1 'polypeptide(L)'
;MRWTILMFLAGLAAPATASTGDGAPQLVLKEHRFTPDHIDVPAGQRFRLVVVNADPTADEFESSALKVERDIAPHGKLVLQLGPLAPGDYPFVGDLHVDTAKGVLHAREGSAADK
;
A
#
# COMPACT_ATOMS: atom_id res chain seq x y z
N MET A 1 32.77 -23.31 30.77
CA MET A 1 32.31 -23.15 30.48
C MET A 1 31.80 -22.70 29.67
N ARG A 2 31.35 -22.66 29.12
CA ARG A 2 30.82 -22.29 28.53
C ARG A 2 30.06 -21.99 27.85
N TRP A 3 29.71 -21.91 27.39
CA TRP A 3 29.01 -21.70 26.91
C TRP A 3 28.50 -21.27 26.17
N THR A 4 28.11 -21.24 25.68
CA THR A 4 27.58 -20.86 25.11
C THR A 4 26.86 -20.57 24.37
N ILE A 5 26.49 -20.50 24.01
CA ILE A 5 25.81 -20.15 23.47
C ILE A 5 25.20 -19.79 22.66
N LEU A 6 24.79 -19.71 22.17
CA LEU A 6 24.18 -19.32 21.49
C LEU A 6 23.50 -19.04 20.71
N MET A 7 23.13 -19.01 20.24
CA MET A 7 22.50 -18.70 19.64
C MET A 7 21.88 -18.29 18.97
N PHE A 8 21.49 -18.26 18.37
CA PHE A 8 20.80 -17.86 17.79
C PHE A 8 20.25 -17.54 17.08
N LEU A 9 19.83 -17.39 16.61
CA LEU A 9 19.27 -17.03 15.95
C LEU A 9 18.62 -16.82 15.30
N ALA A 10 18.18 -16.69 14.93
CA ALA A 10 17.61 -16.47 14.36
C ALA A 10 17.01 -16.09 13.66
N GLY A 11 16.63 -15.98 13.16
CA GLY A 11 15.97 -15.55 12.66
C GLY A 11 15.44 -15.19 11.92
N LEU A 12 15.13 -15.09 11.60
CA LEU A 12 14.50 -14.61 11.01
C LEU A 12 13.97 -14.24 10.29
N ALA A 13 13.61 -14.11 9.86
CA ALA A 13 13.20 -13.78 9.06
C ALA A 13 12.30 -13.30 8.59
N ALA A 14 12.05 -12.93 8.26
CA ALA A 14 11.25 -12.34 7.96
C ALA A 14 10.72 -12.01 7.03
N PRO A 15 10.17 -11.82 6.62
CA PRO A 15 9.56 -11.55 5.75
C PRO A 15 9.41 -10.57 5.14
N ALA A 16 9.50 -10.36 4.85
CA ALA A 16 9.40 -9.57 4.20
C ALA A 16 8.60 -8.85 3.83
N THR A 17 8.30 -8.60 3.80
CA THR A 17 7.48 -7.98 3.52
C THR A 17 7.56 -6.90 3.22
N ALA A 18 7.83 -6.56 2.80
CA ALA A 18 7.72 -5.61 2.37
C ALA A 18 7.55 -4.51 2.72
N SER A 19 7.55 -4.25 3.38
CA SER A 19 7.13 -3.17 3.69
C SER A 19 7.89 -2.11 3.70
N THR A 20 7.54 -1.08 3.85
CA THR A 20 8.21 0.07 3.81
C THR A 20 8.56 0.32 5.14
N GLY A 21 9.31 0.11 5.72
CA GLY A 21 9.82 0.42 6.94
C GLY A 21 8.87 0.72 8.05
N ASP A 22 7.82 1.35 7.83
CA ASP A 22 6.87 1.63 8.86
C ASP A 22 5.62 0.81 8.72
N GLY A 23 5.63 -0.18 7.84
CA GLY A 23 4.48 -1.04 7.70
C GLY A 23 3.36 -0.47 6.87
N ALA A 24 3.54 0.68 6.26
CA ALA A 24 2.49 1.26 5.45
C ALA A 24 2.21 0.38 4.24
N PRO A 25 0.95 0.20 3.85
CA PRO A 25 0.66 -0.54 2.63
C PRO A 25 1.22 0.19 1.42
N GLN A 26 1.58 -0.57 0.43
CA GLN A 26 2.22 -0.02 -0.75
C GLN A 26 1.61 -0.61 -2.01
N LEU A 27 1.35 0.24 -2.98
CA LEU A 27 0.94 -0.16 -4.32
C LEU A 27 2.09 0.15 -5.26
N VAL A 28 2.33 -0.73 -6.20
CA VAL A 28 3.30 -0.47 -7.26
C VAL A 28 2.55 -0.43 -8.57
N LEU A 29 2.71 0.66 -9.31
CA LEU A 29 2.15 0.79 -10.63
C LEU A 29 3.23 0.40 -11.61
N LYS A 30 3.01 -0.66 -12.38
CA LYS A 30 3.97 -1.12 -13.35
C LYS A 30 3.23 -1.64 -14.56
N GLU A 31 3.67 -1.23 -15.72
CA GLU A 31 3.01 -1.60 -16.97
C GLU A 31 1.53 -1.25 -16.89
N HIS A 32 1.26 -0.10 -16.31
CA HIS A 32 -0.07 0.46 -16.19
C HIS A 32 -1.03 -0.46 -15.42
N ARG A 33 -0.50 -1.17 -14.41
CA ARG A 33 -1.32 -2.00 -13.53
C ARG A 33 -0.83 -1.83 -12.12
N PHE A 34 -1.77 -1.85 -11.17
CA PHE A 34 -1.41 -1.78 -9.75
C PHE A 34 -1.18 -3.19 -9.20
N THR A 35 -0.15 -3.33 -8.40
CA THR A 35 0.15 -4.57 -7.69
C THR A 35 0.47 -4.24 -6.24
N PRO A 36 -0.23 -4.77 -5.30
CA PRO A 36 -1.46 -5.56 -5.48
C PRO A 36 -2.59 -4.65 -5.93
N ASP A 37 -3.64 -5.22 -6.49
CA ASP A 37 -4.78 -4.41 -6.89
C ASP A 37 -5.90 -4.44 -5.86
N HIS A 38 -5.73 -5.14 -4.76
CA HIS A 38 -6.63 -5.11 -3.62
C HIS A 38 -5.78 -5.00 -2.37
N ILE A 39 -6.08 -4.05 -1.51
CA ILE A 39 -5.34 -3.93 -0.26
C ILE A 39 -6.30 -3.72 0.88
N ASP A 40 -5.97 -4.25 2.04
CA ASP A 40 -6.76 -4.10 3.24
C ASP A 40 -6.12 -3.07 4.14
N VAL A 41 -6.92 -2.20 4.72
CA VAL A 41 -6.46 -1.22 5.69
C VAL A 41 -7.41 -1.23 6.87
N PRO A 42 -6.96 -0.75 8.03
CA PRO A 42 -7.85 -0.71 9.19
C PRO A 42 -8.88 0.41 9.05
N ALA A 43 -10.14 0.08 9.26
CA ALA A 43 -11.20 1.08 9.28
C ALA A 43 -11.09 1.91 10.56
N GLY A 44 -11.51 3.13 10.51
CA GLY A 44 -11.57 3.97 11.69
C GLY A 44 -10.26 4.54 12.17
N GLN A 45 -9.19 4.35 11.42
CA GLN A 45 -7.87 4.83 11.81
C GLN A 45 -7.23 5.57 10.64
N ARG A 46 -6.38 6.52 10.95
CA ARG A 46 -5.57 7.13 9.92
C ARG A 46 -4.49 6.16 9.49
N PHE A 47 -4.11 6.23 8.24
CA PHE A 47 -3.04 5.38 7.72
C PHE A 47 -2.36 6.08 6.56
N ARG A 48 -1.18 5.59 6.20
CA ARG A 48 -0.47 6.07 5.04
C ARG A 48 -0.57 5.03 3.93
N LEU A 49 -0.73 5.51 2.72
CA LEU A 49 -0.68 4.65 1.55
C LEU A 49 0.45 5.15 0.68
N VAL A 50 1.35 4.27 0.30
CA VAL A 50 2.46 4.62 -0.56
C VAL A 50 2.18 4.06 -1.94
N VAL A 51 2.27 4.91 -2.96
CA VAL A 51 2.06 4.49 -4.34
C VAL A 51 3.35 4.76 -5.09
N VAL A 52 3.94 3.71 -5.65
CA VAL A 52 5.19 3.82 -6.38
C VAL A 52 4.90 3.62 -7.86
N ASN A 53 5.31 4.55 -8.68
CA ASN A 53 5.15 4.41 -10.12
C ASN A 53 6.45 3.87 -10.68
N ALA A 54 6.46 2.62 -11.09
CA ALA A 54 7.63 1.99 -11.66
C ALA A 54 7.71 2.18 -13.17
N ASP A 55 6.75 2.89 -13.75
CA ASP A 55 6.73 3.08 -15.18
C ASP A 55 7.47 4.34 -15.58
N PRO A 56 7.95 4.41 -16.82
CA PRO A 56 8.59 5.62 -17.33
C PRO A 56 7.60 6.70 -17.74
N THR A 57 6.31 6.47 -17.59
CA THR A 57 5.29 7.46 -17.92
C THR A 57 4.55 7.87 -16.66
N ALA A 58 4.07 9.08 -16.64
CA ALA A 58 3.31 9.60 -15.52
C ALA A 58 1.92 8.97 -15.48
N ASP A 59 1.30 9.03 -14.33
CA ASP A 59 -0.09 8.66 -14.18
C ASP A 59 -0.71 9.58 -13.13
N GLU A 60 -1.96 9.38 -12.87
CA GLU A 60 -2.67 10.15 -11.86
C GLU A 60 -3.44 9.19 -11.00
N PHE A 61 -3.16 9.19 -9.70
CA PHE A 61 -3.89 8.34 -8.78
C PHE A 61 -5.18 9.04 -8.43
N GLU A 62 -6.29 8.42 -8.76
CA GLU A 62 -7.59 9.02 -8.54
C GLU A 62 -8.54 8.06 -7.85
N SER A 63 -9.28 8.58 -6.89
CA SER A 63 -10.33 7.81 -6.25
C SER A 63 -11.40 8.77 -5.79
N SER A 64 -12.58 8.67 -6.41
CA SER A 64 -13.71 9.45 -5.95
C SER A 64 -14.11 9.05 -4.54
N ALA A 65 -14.03 7.76 -4.26
CA ALA A 65 -14.41 7.25 -2.95
C ALA A 65 -13.51 7.78 -1.85
N LEU A 66 -12.23 7.95 -2.14
CA LEU A 66 -11.28 8.48 -1.16
C LEU A 66 -11.12 9.99 -1.27
N LYS A 67 -11.69 10.59 -2.31
CA LYS A 67 -11.59 12.02 -2.56
C LYS A 67 -10.15 12.44 -2.78
N VAL A 68 -9.46 11.67 -3.60
CA VAL A 68 -8.05 11.90 -3.90
C VAL A 68 -7.87 12.02 -5.40
N GLU A 69 -7.03 12.97 -5.80
CA GLU A 69 -6.63 13.10 -7.18
C GLU A 69 -5.23 13.68 -7.16
N ARG A 70 -4.22 12.88 -7.44
CA ARG A 70 -2.84 13.29 -7.32
C ARG A 70 -1.99 12.75 -8.46
N ASP A 71 -1.13 13.57 -8.99
CA ASP A 71 -0.21 13.14 -10.04
C ASP A 71 0.88 12.26 -9.48
N ILE A 72 1.31 11.29 -10.27
CA ILE A 72 2.46 10.45 -9.94
C ILE A 72 3.45 10.57 -11.07
N ALA A 73 4.59 11.17 -10.80
CA ALA A 73 5.62 11.34 -11.81
C ALA A 73 6.17 10.00 -12.28
N PRO A 74 6.76 9.96 -13.47
CA PRO A 74 7.44 8.74 -13.90
C PRO A 74 8.46 8.34 -12.87
N HIS A 75 8.50 7.05 -12.53
CA HIS A 75 9.41 6.51 -11.54
C HIS A 75 9.30 7.22 -10.20
N GLY A 76 8.16 7.86 -9.94
CA GLY A 76 7.98 8.63 -8.72
C GLY A 76 7.24 7.89 -7.65
N LYS A 77 7.13 8.53 -6.50
CA LYS A 77 6.45 7.96 -5.35
C LYS A 77 5.50 8.98 -4.79
N LEU A 78 4.32 8.53 -4.40
CA LEU A 78 3.30 9.37 -3.81
C LEU A 78 2.98 8.80 -2.45
N VAL A 79 2.96 9.64 -1.43
CA VAL A 79 2.59 9.22 -0.08
C VAL A 79 1.29 9.93 0.27
N LEU A 80 0.26 9.16 0.58
CA LEU A 80 -1.04 9.70 0.91
C LEU A 80 -1.35 9.46 2.38
N GLN A 81 -1.86 10.49 3.05
CA GLN A 81 -2.37 10.36 4.40
C GLN A 81 -3.87 10.22 4.28
N LEU A 82 -4.42 9.10 4.67
CA LEU A 82 -5.82 8.80 4.46
C LEU A 82 -6.49 8.40 5.77
N GLY A 83 -7.81 8.40 5.75
CA GLY A 83 -8.60 7.95 6.87
C GLY A 83 -8.85 9.04 7.87
N PRO A 84 -9.59 8.71 8.91
CA PRO A 84 -10.20 7.40 9.15
C PRO A 84 -11.31 7.12 8.13
N LEU A 85 -11.44 5.88 7.74
CA LEU A 85 -12.46 5.47 6.77
C LEU A 85 -13.48 4.57 7.44
N ALA A 86 -14.73 4.70 7.02
CA ALA A 86 -15.73 3.74 7.42
C ALA A 86 -15.42 2.40 6.76
N PRO A 87 -15.86 1.30 7.35
CA PRO A 87 -15.68 0.01 6.69
C PRO A 87 -16.34 0.01 5.32
N GLY A 88 -15.65 -0.52 4.34
CA GLY A 88 -16.19 -0.55 2.99
C GLY A 88 -15.10 -0.65 1.95
N ASP A 89 -15.51 -0.56 0.70
CA ASP A 89 -14.63 -0.67 -0.43
C ASP A 89 -14.45 0.68 -1.09
N TYR A 90 -13.22 1.00 -1.44
CA TYR A 90 -12.86 2.29 -1.98
C TYR A 90 -12.05 2.08 -3.25
N PRO A 91 -12.70 2.10 -4.42
CA PRO A 91 -12.00 1.88 -5.68
C PRO A 91 -11.08 3.03 -6.02
N PHE A 92 -9.99 2.71 -6.72
CA PHE A 92 -9.08 3.74 -7.22
C PHE A 92 -8.62 3.34 -8.63
N VAL A 93 -8.13 4.32 -9.36
CA VAL A 93 -7.63 4.09 -10.72
C VAL A 93 -6.39 4.92 -10.95
N GLY A 94 -5.62 4.52 -11.97
CA GLY A 94 -4.65 5.40 -12.60
C GLY A 94 -5.37 6.07 -13.74
N ASP A 95 -5.70 7.34 -13.58
CA ASP A 95 -6.67 7.99 -14.46
C ASP A 95 -6.20 8.10 -15.90
N LEU A 96 -4.92 8.01 -16.14
CA LEU A 96 -4.43 8.05 -17.50
C LEU A 96 -4.41 6.68 -18.16
N HIS A 97 -4.71 5.62 -17.41
CA HIS A 97 -4.70 4.25 -17.93
C HIS A 97 -5.80 3.44 -17.26
N VAL A 98 -7.03 3.95 -17.32
CA VAL A 98 -8.11 3.37 -16.53
C VAL A 98 -8.48 1.96 -16.91
N ASP A 99 -8.14 1.54 -18.14
CA ASP A 99 -8.51 0.18 -18.55
C ASP A 99 -7.71 -0.87 -17.80
N THR A 100 -6.54 -0.55 -17.34
CA THR A 100 -5.67 -1.52 -16.69
C THR A 100 -5.27 -1.12 -15.30
N ALA A 101 -5.12 0.18 -15.02
CA ALA A 101 -4.67 0.64 -13.72
C ALA A 101 -5.87 0.89 -12.83
N LYS A 102 -6.26 -0.13 -12.08
CA LYS A 102 -7.41 -0.02 -11.20
C LYS A 102 -7.28 -1.01 -10.06
N GLY A 103 -7.88 -0.66 -8.95
CA GLY A 103 -7.86 -1.54 -7.78
C GLY A 103 -8.87 -1.09 -6.77
N VAL A 104 -8.88 -1.77 -5.63
CA VAL A 104 -9.82 -1.50 -4.55
C VAL A 104 -9.10 -1.56 -3.22
N LEU A 105 -9.35 -0.55 -2.40
CA LEU A 105 -8.88 -0.52 -1.04
C LEU A 105 -10.05 -0.95 -0.15
N HIS A 106 -9.82 -1.92 0.70
CA HIS A 106 -10.85 -2.44 1.58
C HIS A 106 -10.56 -1.98 3.01
N ALA A 107 -11.43 -1.17 3.59
CA ALA A 107 -11.30 -0.76 4.97
C ALA A 107 -12.09 -1.73 5.83
N ARG A 108 -11.42 -2.40 6.75
CA ARG A 108 -12.05 -3.43 7.54
C ARG A 108 -11.81 -3.21 9.01
N GLU A 109 -12.85 -3.44 9.77
CA GLU A 109 -12.70 -3.38 11.21
C GLU A 109 -11.95 -4.59 11.69
N GLY A 110 -11.15 -4.40 12.69
CA GLY A 110 -10.43 -5.51 13.26
C GLY A 110 -9.40 -6.09 12.35
N SER A 111 -8.99 -5.37 11.32
CA SER A 111 -8.02 -5.94 10.45
C SER A 111 -6.71 -5.89 11.14
N ALA A 112 -5.71 -6.02 10.43
CA ALA A 112 -4.43 -6.25 10.93
C ALA A 112 -4.17 -5.71 12.27
N ALA A 113 -4.74 -4.67 12.54
CA ALA A 113 -4.38 -4.05 13.72
C ALA A 113 -4.77 -4.78 14.89
N ASP A 114 -5.69 -5.59 14.78
CA ASP A 114 -6.04 -6.16 15.87
C ASP A 114 -5.47 -7.33 16.22
N LYS A 115 -4.78 -7.64 16.01
CA LYS A 115 -4.35 -8.69 16.46
C LYS A 115 -3.62 -8.82 16.91
#